data_92885d7406fd6a5ac46562f92deb860e
#
_entry.id   92885d7406fd6a5ac46562f92deb860e
#
_cell.length_a   1.000
_cell.length_b   1.000
_cell.length_c   1.000
_cell.angle_alpha   90.00
_cell.angle_beta   90.00
_cell.angle_gamma   90.00
#
_symmetry.space_group_name_H-M   'P 1'
#
loop_
_entity.id
_entity.type
_entity.pdbx_description
1 polymer ?
#
loop_
_entity_poly.entity_id
_entity_poly.type
_entity_poly.pdbx_seq_one_letter_code
_entity_poly.pdbx_strand_id
1 'polypeptide(L)'
;MENPFPTFLEAVRRLSRRFRRAAVMGNLAVADIILASPRTLRLSPIGLAYRLFLRSRYVHSMLYLGRGKVLHTTTREGVVVAPVPGKIFDRRRYAVFRAPHLTMDERRRVCTEALKLRGRKLDPPALVTNIPARWLGLREPLIRLERNRVWCSRLIQRAYAAAGVRLVPPDLEGTVTSEDLAESPLLLRL
;
A
#
# COMPACT_ATOMS: atom_id res chain seq x y z
N MET A 1 -16.82 27.68 28.64
CA MET A 1 -16.50 26.37 29.24
C MET A 1 -17.01 25.29 28.30
N GLU A 2 -16.12 24.64 27.59
CA GLU A 2 -16.49 23.53 26.70
C GLU A 2 -16.83 22.30 27.57
N ASN A 3 -17.92 21.63 27.23
CA ASN A 3 -18.39 20.45 27.95
C ASN A 3 -17.40 19.28 27.74
N PRO A 4 -16.68 18.80 28.76
CA PRO A 4 -15.62 17.78 28.62
C PRO A 4 -16.15 16.36 28.33
N PHE A 5 -17.48 16.17 28.35
CA PHE A 5 -18.09 14.86 28.12
C PHE A 5 -18.60 14.73 26.69
N PRO A 6 -18.20 13.69 25.97
CA PRO A 6 -18.72 13.42 24.63
C PRO A 6 -20.24 13.18 24.72
N THR A 7 -20.98 13.76 23.78
CA THR A 7 -22.41 13.52 23.67
C THR A 7 -22.69 12.03 23.50
N PHE A 8 -23.84 11.54 23.94
CA PHE A 8 -24.27 10.14 23.80
C PHE A 8 -24.07 9.64 22.33
N LEU A 9 -24.43 10.48 21.36
CA LEU A 9 -24.23 10.20 19.93
C LEU A 9 -22.77 10.03 19.54
N GLU A 10 -21.86 10.80 20.12
CA GLU A 10 -20.41 10.65 19.88
C GLU A 10 -19.85 9.39 20.51
N ALA A 11 -20.32 9.03 21.71
CA ALA A 11 -19.96 7.78 22.37
C ALA A 11 -20.44 6.57 21.56
N VAL A 12 -21.68 6.57 21.07
CA VAL A 12 -22.22 5.52 20.18
C VAL A 12 -21.44 5.44 18.87
N ARG A 13 -21.09 6.59 18.26
CA ARG A 13 -20.25 6.63 17.04
C ARG A 13 -18.83 6.12 17.28
N ARG A 14 -18.23 6.40 18.44
CA ARG A 14 -16.91 5.86 18.83
C ARG A 14 -16.98 4.35 19.06
N LEU A 15 -18.02 3.87 19.74
CA LEU A 15 -18.22 2.43 19.98
C LEU A 15 -18.43 1.66 18.67
N SER A 16 -19.31 2.14 17.79
CA SER A 16 -19.57 1.51 16.50
C SER A 16 -18.31 1.49 15.60
N ARG A 17 -17.47 2.54 15.65
CA ARG A 17 -16.16 2.55 14.97
C ARG A 17 -15.19 1.54 15.58
N ARG A 18 -15.16 1.39 16.90
CA ARG A 18 -14.31 0.37 17.58
C ARG A 18 -14.74 -1.05 17.22
N PHE A 19 -16.05 -1.34 17.21
CA PHE A 19 -16.56 -2.67 16.81
C PHE A 19 -16.29 -2.96 15.32
N ARG A 20 -16.51 -2.00 14.43
CA ARG A 20 -16.14 -2.16 13.01
C ARG A 20 -14.65 -2.35 12.83
N ARG A 21 -13.82 -1.62 13.58
CA ARG A 21 -12.37 -1.76 13.56
C ARG A 21 -11.93 -3.15 14.03
N ALA A 22 -12.49 -3.67 15.10
CA ALA A 22 -12.20 -5.01 15.60
C ALA A 22 -12.63 -6.09 14.60
N ALA A 23 -13.80 -5.98 13.99
CA ALA A 23 -14.34 -6.94 13.03
C ALA A 23 -13.47 -7.02 11.75
N VAL A 24 -12.98 -5.90 11.23
CA VAL A 24 -12.15 -5.91 10.00
C VAL A 24 -10.68 -6.19 10.31
N MET A 25 -10.18 -5.77 11.49
CA MET A 25 -8.85 -6.20 11.94
C MET A 25 -8.78 -7.71 12.14
N GLY A 26 -9.91 -8.35 12.56
CA GLY A 26 -10.04 -9.80 12.60
C GLY A 26 -9.99 -10.49 11.23
N ASN A 27 -10.33 -9.76 10.16
CA ASN A 27 -10.30 -10.29 8.78
C ASN A 27 -9.01 -10.04 8.03
N LEU A 28 -8.09 -9.18 8.53
CA LEU A 28 -6.79 -8.97 7.90
C LEU A 28 -5.85 -10.13 8.21
N ALA A 29 -5.27 -10.70 7.18
CA ALA A 29 -4.24 -11.73 7.29
C ALA A 29 -2.86 -11.15 6.96
N VAL A 30 -1.83 -11.73 7.53
CA VAL A 30 -0.42 -11.42 7.22
C VAL A 30 -0.21 -11.47 5.71
N ALA A 31 0.57 -10.55 5.18
CA ALA A 31 0.80 -10.30 3.76
C ALA A 31 -0.42 -9.76 2.96
N ASP A 32 -1.52 -9.36 3.59
CA ASP A 32 -2.53 -8.60 2.87
C ASP A 32 -1.96 -7.26 2.38
N ILE A 33 -2.36 -6.86 1.19
CA ILE A 33 -1.97 -5.60 0.57
C ILE A 33 -3.09 -4.59 0.79
N ILE A 34 -2.76 -3.44 1.37
CA ILE A 34 -3.70 -2.35 1.61
C ILE A 34 -3.37 -1.23 0.64
N LEU A 35 -4.29 -0.93 -0.26
CA LEU A 35 -4.17 0.14 -1.24
C LEU A 35 -4.97 1.37 -0.81
N ALA A 36 -4.32 2.54 -0.85
CA ALA A 36 -4.93 3.81 -0.50
C ALA A 36 -5.32 4.60 -1.76
N SER A 37 -6.55 5.12 -1.79
CA SER A 37 -7.03 5.97 -2.88
C SER A 37 -6.50 7.40 -2.79
N PRO A 38 -6.54 8.21 -3.87
CA PRO A 38 -6.13 9.62 -3.86
C PRO A 38 -6.87 10.48 -2.83
N ARG A 39 -8.03 10.03 -2.35
CA ARG A 39 -8.78 10.72 -1.29
C ARG A 39 -8.06 10.73 0.06
N THR A 40 -7.02 9.91 0.24
CA THR A 40 -6.15 9.96 1.42
C THR A 40 -5.15 11.10 1.37
N LEU A 41 -4.81 11.58 0.16
CA LEU A 41 -3.84 12.66 -0.13
C LEU A 41 -4.58 13.98 -0.38
N ARG A 42 -5.40 14.45 0.57
CA ARG A 42 -6.07 15.74 0.43
C ARG A 42 -5.04 16.84 0.19
N LEU A 43 -5.19 17.55 -0.94
CA LEU A 43 -4.42 18.75 -1.30
C LEU A 43 -2.89 18.57 -1.54
N SER A 44 -2.40 17.34 -1.72
CA SER A 44 -1.02 17.14 -2.15
C SER A 44 -0.90 17.34 -3.67
N PRO A 45 0.07 18.16 -4.17
CA PRO A 45 0.35 18.27 -5.61
C PRO A 45 0.63 16.92 -6.27
N ILE A 46 1.31 16.02 -5.54
CA ILE A 46 1.58 14.64 -5.97
C ILE A 46 0.28 13.87 -6.12
N GLY A 47 -0.66 13.98 -5.17
CA GLY A 47 -1.96 13.31 -5.24
C GLY A 47 -2.82 13.82 -6.40
N LEU A 48 -2.73 15.12 -6.73
CA LEU A 48 -3.40 15.72 -7.88
C LEU A 48 -2.78 15.22 -9.19
N ALA A 49 -1.45 15.18 -9.29
CA ALA A 49 -0.73 14.63 -10.44
C ALA A 49 -1.10 13.16 -10.69
N TYR A 50 -1.13 12.33 -9.64
CA TYR A 50 -1.58 10.94 -9.76
C TYR A 50 -3.01 10.81 -10.28
N ARG A 51 -3.93 11.66 -9.84
CA ARG A 51 -5.32 11.63 -10.32
C ARG A 51 -5.48 12.06 -11.76
N LEU A 52 -4.78 13.13 -12.15
CA LEU A 52 -4.91 13.73 -13.48
C LEU A 52 -4.14 12.96 -14.55
N PHE A 53 -2.91 12.56 -14.25
CA PHE A 53 -2.02 11.95 -15.23
C PHE A 53 -2.08 10.43 -15.25
N LEU A 54 -2.25 9.78 -14.11
CA LEU A 54 -2.20 8.31 -14.05
C LEU A 54 -3.57 7.63 -14.02
N ARG A 55 -4.65 8.41 -13.92
CA ARG A 55 -6.03 7.86 -13.77
C ARG A 55 -6.13 6.71 -12.75
N SER A 56 -5.15 6.61 -11.86
CA SER A 56 -5.05 5.51 -10.90
C SER A 56 -6.07 5.64 -9.78
N ARG A 57 -6.76 4.56 -9.48
CA ARG A 57 -7.65 4.45 -8.31
C ARG A 57 -6.89 4.44 -7.00
N TYR A 58 -5.61 4.08 -7.04
CA TYR A 58 -4.75 3.92 -5.87
C TYR A 58 -3.42 4.65 -6.03
N VAL A 59 -3.00 5.33 -4.98
CA VAL A 59 -1.78 6.17 -4.97
C VAL A 59 -0.73 5.69 -3.98
N HIS A 60 -1.08 4.73 -3.12
CA HIS A 60 -0.16 4.21 -2.12
C HIS A 60 -0.48 2.76 -1.78
N SER A 61 0.56 1.99 -1.48
CA SER A 61 0.47 0.57 -1.14
C SER A 61 1.17 0.31 0.19
N MET A 62 0.55 -0.52 1.02
CA MET A 62 1.05 -0.95 2.32
C MET A 62 0.92 -2.46 2.45
N LEU A 63 1.88 -3.12 3.09
CA LEU A 63 1.86 -4.54 3.40
C LEU A 63 1.47 -4.76 4.85
N TYR A 64 0.45 -5.55 5.11
CA TYR A 64 0.05 -5.89 6.48
C TYR A 64 0.97 -6.96 7.06
N LEU A 65 1.60 -6.63 8.19
CA LEU A 65 2.54 -7.52 8.88
C LEU A 65 1.90 -8.35 10.00
N GLY A 66 0.62 -8.15 10.28
CA GLY A 66 -0.03 -8.68 11.47
C GLY A 66 0.00 -7.70 12.65
N ARG A 67 -0.75 -8.04 13.70
CA ARG A 67 -0.80 -7.29 14.98
C ARG A 67 -1.04 -5.77 14.81
N GLY A 68 -1.85 -5.39 13.83
CA GLY A 68 -2.17 -3.98 13.56
C GLY A 68 -1.03 -3.15 12.99
N LYS A 69 -0.01 -3.75 12.41
CA LYS A 69 1.15 -3.09 11.81
C LYS A 69 1.19 -3.25 10.29
N VAL A 70 1.67 -2.24 9.60
CA VAL A 70 1.94 -2.25 8.15
C VAL A 70 3.37 -1.85 7.87
N LEU A 71 3.93 -2.35 6.77
CA LEU A 71 5.16 -1.85 6.17
C LEU A 71 4.79 -1.01 4.96
N HIS A 72 5.32 0.20 4.87
CA HIS A 72 5.11 1.10 3.74
C HIS A 72 6.27 2.08 3.56
N THR A 73 6.26 2.86 2.49
CA THR A 73 7.26 3.91 2.25
C THR A 73 6.71 5.28 2.65
N THR A 74 7.57 6.09 3.26
CA THR A 74 7.32 7.51 3.52
C THR A 74 8.36 8.38 2.81
N THR A 75 8.06 9.65 2.61
CA THR A 75 8.99 10.60 1.98
C THR A 75 10.19 10.95 2.85
N ARG A 76 10.03 10.93 4.17
CA ARG A 76 11.07 11.33 5.14
C ARG A 76 11.96 10.16 5.56
N GLU A 77 11.34 9.03 5.92
CA GLU A 77 12.04 7.93 6.57
C GLU A 77 12.27 6.73 5.63
N GLY A 78 11.69 6.77 4.41
CA GLY A 78 11.73 5.65 3.49
C GLY A 78 10.81 4.51 3.95
N VAL A 79 11.31 3.28 3.95
CA VAL A 79 10.54 2.09 4.32
C VAL A 79 10.45 1.93 5.84
N VAL A 80 9.25 2.06 6.38
CA VAL A 80 8.97 2.04 7.82
C VAL A 80 7.86 1.08 8.18
N VAL A 81 7.89 0.63 9.44
CA VAL A 81 6.76 -0.08 10.07
C VAL A 81 5.93 0.94 10.84
N ALA A 82 4.64 0.99 10.55
CA ALA A 82 3.69 1.91 11.17
C ALA A 82 2.41 1.18 11.62
N PRO A 83 1.61 1.76 12.50
CA PRO A 83 0.27 1.25 12.78
C PRO A 83 -0.62 1.29 11.53
N VAL A 84 -1.53 0.34 11.41
CA VAL A 84 -2.57 0.36 10.37
C VAL A 84 -3.35 1.68 10.47
N PRO A 85 -3.58 2.39 9.35
CA PRO A 85 -4.32 3.64 9.35
C PRO A 85 -5.69 3.51 10.02
N GLY A 86 -6.03 4.44 10.92
CA GLY A 86 -7.28 4.38 11.67
C GLY A 86 -8.56 4.44 10.81
N LYS A 87 -8.44 4.92 9.55
CA LYS A 87 -9.54 5.00 8.57
C LYS A 87 -9.52 3.87 7.54
N ILE A 88 -8.80 2.78 7.80
CA ILE A 88 -8.69 1.65 6.86
C ILE A 88 -10.05 1.06 6.46
N PHE A 89 -11.10 1.28 7.24
CA PHE A 89 -12.47 0.81 6.99
C PHE A 89 -13.29 1.73 6.10
N ASP A 90 -12.77 2.90 5.76
CA ASP A 90 -13.40 3.75 4.74
C ASP A 90 -13.08 3.19 3.36
N ARG A 91 -13.99 2.36 2.81
CA ARG A 91 -13.87 1.76 1.46
C ARG A 91 -13.69 2.78 0.35
N ARG A 92 -14.00 4.05 0.60
CA ARG A 92 -13.73 5.15 -0.33
C ARG A 92 -12.27 5.58 -0.31
N ARG A 93 -11.52 5.19 0.71
CA ARG A 93 -10.12 5.56 0.93
C ARG A 93 -9.16 4.41 0.79
N TYR A 94 -9.58 3.20 1.17
CA TYR A 94 -8.74 2.02 1.21
C TYR A 94 -9.45 0.82 0.60
N ALA A 95 -8.67 -0.05 -0.03
CA ALA A 95 -9.07 -1.38 -0.43
C ALA A 95 -8.03 -2.38 0.05
N VAL A 96 -8.48 -3.57 0.42
CA VAL A 96 -7.62 -4.68 0.86
C VAL A 96 -7.62 -5.74 -0.22
N PHE A 97 -6.43 -6.24 -0.52
CA PHE A 97 -6.22 -7.31 -1.48
C PHE A 97 -5.46 -8.46 -0.83
N ARG A 98 -5.83 -9.67 -1.16
CA ARG A 98 -5.23 -10.90 -0.65
C ARG A 98 -4.86 -11.84 -1.77
N ALA A 99 -3.69 -12.50 -1.63
CA ALA A 99 -3.34 -13.66 -2.44
C ALA A 99 -3.92 -14.93 -1.77
N PRO A 100 -5.09 -15.43 -2.21
CA PRO A 100 -5.81 -16.50 -1.48
C PRO A 100 -5.10 -17.84 -1.54
N HIS A 101 -4.30 -18.08 -2.57
CA HIS A 101 -3.57 -19.32 -2.82
C HIS A 101 -2.32 -19.49 -1.92
N LEU A 102 -1.89 -18.43 -1.20
CA LEU A 102 -0.71 -18.52 -0.35
C LEU A 102 -1.02 -19.20 0.98
N THR A 103 -0.18 -20.14 1.35
CA THR A 103 -0.13 -20.73 2.68
C THR A 103 0.33 -19.72 3.74
N MET A 104 0.13 -20.02 5.01
CA MET A 104 0.58 -19.13 6.09
C MET A 104 2.10 -18.97 6.11
N ASP A 105 2.86 -19.99 5.73
CA ASP A 105 4.32 -19.92 5.71
C ASP A 105 4.84 -19.06 4.55
N GLU A 106 4.20 -19.15 3.38
CA GLU A 106 4.50 -18.26 2.27
C GLU A 106 4.17 -16.81 2.60
N ARG A 107 3.03 -16.54 3.25
CA ARG A 107 2.66 -15.20 3.74
C ARG A 107 3.69 -14.66 4.74
N ARG A 108 4.15 -15.48 5.67
CA ARG A 108 5.21 -15.11 6.61
C ARG A 108 6.52 -14.81 5.87
N ARG A 109 6.87 -15.62 4.87
CA ARG A 109 8.05 -15.41 4.01
C ARG A 109 7.98 -14.07 3.30
N VAL A 110 6.82 -13.71 2.68
CA VAL A 110 6.61 -12.38 2.09
C VAL A 110 6.90 -11.26 3.10
N CYS A 111 6.38 -11.35 4.32
CA CYS A 111 6.63 -10.34 5.35
C CYS A 111 8.10 -10.30 5.78
N THR A 112 8.77 -11.44 5.89
CA THR A 112 10.19 -11.51 6.20
C THR A 112 11.03 -10.83 5.12
N GLU A 113 10.77 -11.11 3.85
CA GLU A 113 11.45 -10.47 2.72
C GLU A 113 11.16 -8.95 2.66
N ALA A 114 9.91 -8.56 2.95
CA ALA A 114 9.55 -7.15 3.05
C ALA A 114 10.33 -6.42 4.14
N LEU A 115 10.48 -7.02 5.32
CA LEU A 115 11.21 -6.44 6.45
C LEU A 115 12.70 -6.25 6.18
N LYS A 116 13.32 -7.04 5.30
CA LYS A 116 14.70 -6.81 4.83
C LYS A 116 14.86 -5.50 4.04
N LEU A 117 13.76 -4.94 3.55
CA LEU A 117 13.74 -3.67 2.83
C LEU A 117 13.56 -2.46 3.76
N ARG A 118 13.34 -2.68 5.06
CA ARG A 118 13.18 -1.61 6.06
C ARG A 118 14.40 -0.68 6.07
N GLY A 119 14.16 0.62 6.20
CA GLY A 119 15.18 1.66 6.20
C GLY A 119 15.69 2.07 4.81
N ARG A 120 15.30 1.36 3.73
CA ARG A 120 15.60 1.82 2.36
C ARG A 120 14.88 3.14 2.09
N LYS A 121 15.55 4.03 1.38
CA LYS A 121 15.01 5.36 1.06
C LYS A 121 13.96 5.27 -0.06
N LEU A 122 13.05 6.21 -0.09
CA LEU A 122 12.17 6.41 -1.24
C LEU A 122 13.02 6.80 -2.46
N ASP A 123 12.56 6.44 -3.64
CA ASP A 123 13.16 6.79 -4.95
C ASP A 123 12.25 7.81 -5.69
N PRO A 124 12.27 9.10 -5.31
CA PRO A 124 11.42 10.10 -5.94
C PRO A 124 11.75 10.31 -7.41
N PRO A 125 13.04 10.38 -7.86
CA PRO A 125 13.35 10.54 -9.26
C PRO A 125 12.78 9.40 -10.12
N ALA A 126 13.00 8.15 -9.72
CA ALA A 126 12.46 7.01 -10.47
C ALA A 126 10.93 6.96 -10.46
N LEU A 127 10.29 7.38 -9.36
CA LEU A 127 8.83 7.46 -9.26
C LEU A 127 8.26 8.50 -10.24
N VAL A 128 8.88 9.68 -10.32
CA VAL A 128 8.41 10.79 -11.14
C VAL A 128 8.68 10.59 -12.63
N THR A 129 9.74 9.84 -12.98
CA THR A 129 10.11 9.63 -14.40
C THR A 129 9.58 8.32 -14.96
N ASN A 130 9.74 7.21 -14.25
CA ASN A 130 9.43 5.89 -14.78
C ASN A 130 7.92 5.62 -14.85
N ILE A 131 7.13 6.16 -13.92
CA ILE A 131 5.68 5.97 -13.96
C ILE A 131 5.03 6.76 -15.11
N PRO A 132 5.31 8.06 -15.34
CA PRO A 132 4.83 8.77 -16.52
C PRO A 132 5.36 8.20 -17.85
N ALA A 133 6.62 7.76 -17.92
CA ALA A 133 7.19 7.12 -19.10
C ALA A 133 6.39 5.89 -19.55
N ARG A 134 5.97 5.07 -18.60
CA ARG A 134 5.06 3.95 -18.86
C ARG A 134 3.72 4.40 -19.46
N TRP A 135 3.20 5.53 -19.03
CA TRP A 135 1.97 6.10 -19.60
C TRP A 135 2.13 6.50 -21.07
N LEU A 136 3.34 6.84 -21.48
CA LEU A 136 3.75 7.06 -22.86
C LEU A 136 4.04 5.75 -23.65
N GLY A 137 3.74 4.60 -23.06
CA GLY A 137 3.94 3.29 -23.68
C GLY A 137 5.34 2.70 -23.48
N LEU A 138 6.23 3.37 -22.75
CA LEU A 138 7.55 2.86 -22.44
C LEU A 138 7.45 1.83 -21.30
N ARG A 139 7.86 0.60 -21.56
CA ARG A 139 7.83 -0.48 -20.55
C ARG A 139 9.10 -0.52 -19.71
N GLU A 140 10.23 -0.12 -20.29
CA GLU A 140 11.50 -0.06 -19.58
C GLU A 140 11.64 1.24 -18.78
N PRO A 141 12.26 1.18 -17.58
CA PRO A 141 12.50 2.35 -16.78
C PRO A 141 13.50 3.30 -17.45
N LEU A 142 13.15 4.57 -17.62
CA LEU A 142 14.01 5.62 -18.16
C LEU A 142 15.22 5.92 -17.27
N ILE A 143 15.02 5.79 -15.96
CA ILE A 143 16.09 5.97 -14.98
C ILE A 143 16.41 4.64 -14.34
N ARG A 144 17.70 4.33 -14.26
CA ARG A 144 18.20 3.13 -13.62
C ARG A 144 17.77 3.08 -12.16
N LEU A 145 17.14 1.98 -11.79
CA LEU A 145 16.61 1.79 -10.45
C LEU A 145 17.74 1.50 -9.46
N GLU A 146 17.88 2.36 -8.47
CA GLU A 146 18.85 2.14 -7.39
C GLU A 146 18.46 0.94 -6.53
N ARG A 147 19.45 0.11 -6.15
CA ARG A 147 19.23 -1.07 -5.32
C ARG A 147 18.71 -0.71 -3.93
N ASN A 148 19.15 0.44 -3.38
CA ASN A 148 18.85 0.88 -2.01
C ASN A 148 17.63 1.80 -1.93
N ARG A 149 16.93 2.04 -3.04
CA ARG A 149 15.73 2.86 -3.08
C ARG A 149 14.53 2.07 -3.59
N VAL A 150 13.35 2.44 -3.10
CA VAL A 150 12.12 1.75 -3.46
C VAL A 150 10.91 2.65 -3.21
N TRP A 151 9.89 2.56 -4.08
CA TRP A 151 8.58 3.15 -3.81
C TRP A 151 7.58 2.10 -3.33
N CYS A 152 6.39 2.53 -2.90
CA CYS A 152 5.44 1.67 -2.18
C CYS A 152 5.02 0.40 -2.93
N SER A 153 4.63 0.50 -4.20
CA SER A 153 4.22 -0.68 -4.99
C SER A 153 5.40 -1.59 -5.33
N ARG A 154 6.57 -1.00 -5.63
CA ARG A 154 7.79 -1.78 -5.87
C ARG A 154 8.27 -2.51 -4.62
N LEU A 155 8.10 -1.91 -3.43
CA LEU A 155 8.35 -2.58 -2.15
C LEU A 155 7.57 -3.89 -2.05
N ILE A 156 6.27 -3.84 -2.34
CA ILE A 156 5.39 -4.99 -2.27
C ILE A 156 5.76 -6.03 -3.33
N GLN A 157 5.92 -5.60 -4.59
CA GLN A 157 6.33 -6.50 -5.67
C GLN A 157 7.64 -7.23 -5.35
N ARG A 158 8.65 -6.50 -4.85
CA ARG A 158 9.95 -7.12 -4.47
C ARG A 158 9.82 -8.13 -3.34
N ALA A 159 8.99 -7.82 -2.33
CA ALA A 159 8.77 -8.72 -1.21
C ALA A 159 8.11 -10.03 -1.64
N TYR A 160 7.08 -9.92 -2.48
CA TYR A 160 6.39 -11.07 -3.03
C TYR A 160 7.29 -11.86 -3.98
N ALA A 161 8.01 -11.20 -4.91
CA ALA A 161 8.93 -11.85 -5.84
C ALA A 161 10.06 -12.60 -5.10
N ALA A 162 10.63 -12.02 -4.04
CA ALA A 162 11.64 -12.67 -3.21
C ALA A 162 11.09 -13.88 -2.44
N ALA A 163 9.79 -13.93 -2.20
CA ALA A 163 9.10 -15.09 -1.64
C ALA A 163 8.64 -16.11 -2.72
N GLY A 164 8.97 -15.89 -4.00
CA GLY A 164 8.63 -16.77 -5.13
C GLY A 164 7.30 -16.44 -5.81
N VAL A 165 6.65 -15.33 -5.48
CA VAL A 165 5.34 -14.94 -6.01
C VAL A 165 5.43 -13.66 -6.83
N ARG A 166 5.18 -13.75 -8.14
CA ARG A 166 5.21 -12.59 -9.05
C ARG A 166 3.81 -12.02 -9.22
N LEU A 167 3.54 -10.87 -8.59
CA LEU A 167 2.23 -10.20 -8.67
C LEU A 167 2.00 -9.52 -10.01
N VAL A 168 3.05 -9.11 -10.70
CA VAL A 168 3.00 -8.43 -12.00
C VAL A 168 3.95 -9.08 -13.00
N PRO A 169 3.72 -8.93 -14.31
CA PRO A 169 4.64 -9.39 -15.36
C PRO A 169 6.07 -8.82 -15.18
N PRO A 170 7.12 -9.56 -15.59
CA PRO A 170 8.51 -9.15 -15.41
C PRO A 170 8.86 -7.78 -16.04
N ASP A 171 8.28 -7.46 -17.18
CA ASP A 171 8.46 -6.19 -17.90
C ASP A 171 7.89 -4.97 -17.12
N LEU A 172 7.02 -5.20 -16.17
CA LEU A 172 6.43 -4.16 -15.33
C LEU A 172 7.13 -3.98 -13.96
N GLU A 173 8.02 -4.88 -13.56
CA GLU A 173 8.65 -4.82 -12.23
C GLU A 173 9.41 -3.51 -11.99
N GLY A 174 9.96 -2.90 -13.03
CA GLY A 174 10.70 -1.63 -12.99
C GLY A 174 9.81 -0.39 -12.90
N THR A 175 8.53 -0.51 -13.22
CA THR A 175 7.58 0.61 -13.31
C THR A 175 6.27 0.34 -12.59
N VAL A 176 6.23 -0.67 -11.73
CA VAL A 176 5.01 -1.13 -11.04
C VAL A 176 4.32 -0.03 -10.25
N THR A 177 3.01 0.09 -10.44
CA THR A 177 2.13 1.04 -9.75
C THR A 177 1.23 0.33 -8.73
N SER A 178 0.52 1.09 -7.90
CA SER A 178 -0.50 0.52 -7.01
C SER A 178 -1.70 -0.03 -7.78
N GLU A 179 -1.97 0.49 -8.98
CA GLU A 179 -3.04 -0.01 -9.86
C GLU A 179 -2.68 -1.39 -10.42
N ASP A 180 -1.41 -1.60 -10.83
CA ASP A 180 -0.96 -2.92 -11.30
C ASP A 180 -1.11 -4.01 -10.24
N LEU A 181 -0.88 -3.65 -8.98
CA LEU A 181 -1.11 -4.57 -7.88
C LEU A 181 -2.62 -4.89 -7.75
N ALA A 182 -3.48 -3.88 -7.91
CA ALA A 182 -4.93 -4.07 -7.83
C ALA A 182 -5.48 -4.92 -8.99
N GLU A 183 -4.84 -4.88 -10.14
CA GLU A 183 -5.21 -5.62 -11.37
C GLU A 183 -4.52 -6.99 -11.47
N SER A 184 -3.68 -7.33 -10.51
CA SER A 184 -3.01 -8.63 -10.47
C SER A 184 -4.02 -9.78 -10.41
N PRO A 185 -3.96 -10.76 -11.33
CA PRO A 185 -4.86 -11.92 -11.31
C PRO A 185 -4.65 -12.84 -10.10
N LEU A 186 -3.53 -12.67 -9.39
CA LEU A 186 -3.21 -13.43 -8.17
C LEU A 186 -3.83 -12.84 -6.91
N LEU A 187 -4.47 -11.67 -6.99
CA LEU A 187 -5.02 -10.96 -5.85
C LEU A 187 -6.55 -10.89 -5.91
N LEU A 188 -7.19 -11.22 -4.80
CA LEU A 188 -8.61 -11.04 -4.58
C LEU A 188 -8.85 -9.78 -3.74
N ARG A 189 -9.74 -8.91 -4.20
CA ARG A 189 -10.22 -7.77 -3.41
C ARG A 189 -11.22 -8.25 -2.36
N LEU A 190 -11.01 -7.86 -1.10
CA LEU A 190 -11.86 -8.22 0.05
C LEU A 190 -12.98 -7.20 0.29
#